data_594cb27c69d5ad216e2cd1b514438c8e
#
_entry.id   594cb27c69d5ad216e2cd1b514438c8e
#
_cell.length_a   1.000
_cell.length_b   1.000
_cell.length_c   1.000
_cell.angle_alpha   90.00
_cell.angle_beta   90.00
_cell.angle_gamma   90.00
#
_symmetry.space_group_name_H-M   'P 1'
#
loop_
_entity.id
_entity.type
_entity.pdbx_description
1 polymer ?
#
loop_
_entity_poly.entity_id
_entity_poly.type
_entity_poly.pdbx_seq_one_letter_code
_entity_poly.pdbx_strand_id
1 'polypeptide(L)'
;MSSDNASNSKQNPIGRFFSVIGNNLKDIGVTFIEGDWKTKLSFIIMGIGPILRGQTLRGLMYLVVEILFFWFLSAFGGKYLSKLGTLGTIETTKKHRKTVYGDHSFLILLFGLLTLIFVVFLIILWRMNIRENRREELALKQGKKLPGNKADFHSLFDSNFDKTLLALPVTGVFAFTVLPIIFMICVAFTNYDATHQAPTKLFT
;
A
#
# COMPACT_ATOMS: atom_id res chain seq x y z
N MET A 1 32.14 0.00 22.69
CA MET A 1 31.12 -0.32 21.66
C MET A 1 30.24 -1.48 22.12
N SER A 2 29.75 -1.46 23.37
CA SER A 2 29.00 -2.60 23.95
C SER A 2 27.86 -2.19 24.90
N SER A 3 27.42 -0.94 24.93
CA SER A 3 26.35 -0.49 25.83
C SER A 3 24.98 -0.28 25.20
N ASP A 4 24.90 -0.21 23.86
CA ASP A 4 23.63 0.13 23.17
C ASP A 4 22.72 -1.07 22.90
N ASN A 5 23.22 -2.31 23.02
CA ASN A 5 22.41 -3.51 22.80
C ASN A 5 21.61 -3.98 24.03
N ALA A 6 21.90 -3.48 25.22
CA ALA A 6 21.24 -3.95 26.44
C ALA A 6 19.91 -3.19 26.76
N SER A 7 19.71 -2.00 26.21
CA SER A 7 18.49 -1.22 26.46
C SER A 7 17.27 -1.67 25.63
N ASN A 8 17.50 -2.42 24.55
CA ASN A 8 16.46 -2.79 23.60
C ASN A 8 15.68 -4.07 23.98
N SER A 9 16.10 -4.79 25.04
CA SER A 9 15.48 -6.07 25.43
C SER A 9 14.26 -5.96 26.37
N LYS A 10 13.96 -4.76 26.90
CA LYS A 10 12.86 -4.54 27.87
C LYS A 10 11.70 -3.69 27.36
N GLN A 11 11.66 -3.30 26.08
CA GLN A 11 10.53 -2.55 25.58
C GLN A 11 9.35 -3.49 25.26
N ASN A 12 8.16 -3.13 25.74
CA ASN A 12 6.90 -3.79 25.39
C ASN A 12 6.75 -3.83 23.87
N PRO A 13 6.16 -4.92 23.29
CA PRO A 13 5.99 -5.05 21.83
C PRO A 13 5.26 -3.85 21.21
N ILE A 14 4.34 -3.24 21.95
CA ILE A 14 3.64 -2.01 21.55
C ILE A 14 4.62 -0.81 21.50
N GLY A 15 5.49 -0.65 22.49
CA GLY A 15 6.50 0.40 22.50
C GLY A 15 7.51 0.28 21.36
N ARG A 16 7.91 -0.95 21.03
CA ARG A 16 8.76 -1.24 19.85
C ARG A 16 8.04 -0.87 18.54
N PHE A 17 6.77 -1.16 18.42
CA PHE A 17 5.97 -0.80 17.24
C PHE A 17 5.93 0.73 17.04
N PHE A 18 5.62 1.48 18.09
CA PHE A 18 5.59 2.95 18.03
C PHE A 18 6.97 3.56 17.80
N SER A 19 8.04 3.00 18.38
CA SER A 19 9.41 3.47 18.14
C SER A 19 9.87 3.23 16.70
N VAL A 20 9.51 2.09 16.11
CA VAL A 20 9.76 1.78 14.70
C VAL A 20 9.03 2.76 13.79
N ILE A 21 7.76 3.05 14.06
CA ILE A 21 6.99 4.04 13.29
C ILE A 21 7.62 5.43 13.43
N GLY A 22 7.95 5.86 14.66
CA GLY A 22 8.56 7.17 14.90
C GLY A 22 9.91 7.35 14.21
N ASN A 23 10.79 6.36 14.28
CA ASN A 23 12.07 6.37 13.59
C ASN A 23 11.87 6.41 12.06
N ASN A 24 10.91 5.67 11.59
CA ASN A 24 10.56 5.64 10.19
C ASN A 24 10.04 6.98 9.66
N LEU A 25 9.24 7.71 10.43
CA LEU A 25 8.75 9.04 10.06
C LEU A 25 9.88 10.07 10.10
N LYS A 26 10.79 9.98 11.09
CA LYS A 26 12.01 10.81 11.15
C LYS A 26 12.90 10.60 9.91
N ASP A 27 13.12 9.34 9.51
CA ASP A 27 13.89 9.02 8.30
C ASP A 27 13.31 9.65 7.04
N ILE A 28 11.97 9.67 6.90
CA ILE A 28 11.29 10.31 5.78
C ILE A 28 11.51 11.83 5.83
N GLY A 29 11.35 12.45 6.99
CA GLY A 29 11.57 13.87 7.18
C GLY A 29 13.01 14.29 6.89
N VAL A 30 13.99 13.56 7.42
CA VAL A 30 15.42 13.80 7.15
C VAL A 30 15.71 13.63 5.65
N THR A 31 15.17 12.59 5.03
CA THR A 31 15.35 12.35 3.59
C THR A 31 14.76 13.49 2.74
N PHE A 32 13.65 14.08 3.16
CA PHE A 32 13.04 15.22 2.46
C PHE A 32 13.88 16.50 2.60
N ILE A 33 14.43 16.75 3.79
CA ILE A 33 15.22 17.97 4.06
C ILE A 33 16.60 17.89 3.40
N GLU A 34 17.32 16.78 3.62
CA GLU A 34 18.72 16.61 3.21
C GLU A 34 18.88 16.02 1.81
N GLY A 35 17.81 15.43 1.25
CA GLY A 35 17.82 14.81 -0.07
C GLY A 35 18.09 15.79 -1.20
N ASP A 36 18.71 15.29 -2.28
CA ASP A 36 18.89 16.06 -3.50
C ASP A 36 17.52 16.33 -4.19
N TRP A 37 17.52 17.19 -5.18
CA TRP A 37 16.30 17.54 -5.90
C TRP A 37 15.65 16.32 -6.60
N LYS A 38 16.45 15.33 -7.05
CA LYS A 38 15.95 14.09 -7.67
C LYS A 38 15.24 13.22 -6.64
N THR A 39 15.77 13.14 -5.42
CA THR A 39 15.13 12.46 -4.29
C THR A 39 13.84 13.17 -3.89
N LYS A 40 13.82 14.49 -3.84
CA LYS A 40 12.62 15.29 -3.52
C LYS A 40 11.51 15.10 -4.55
N LEU A 41 11.83 15.04 -5.85
CA LEU A 41 10.83 14.75 -6.88
C LEU A 41 10.18 13.36 -6.71
N SER A 42 10.93 12.38 -6.21
CA SER A 42 10.39 11.03 -5.96
C SER A 42 9.38 10.95 -4.82
N PHE A 43 9.23 12.01 -4.02
CA PHE A 43 8.13 12.11 -3.05
C PHE A 43 6.78 12.37 -3.71
N ILE A 44 6.79 13.07 -4.86
CA ILE A 44 5.57 13.47 -5.58
C ILE A 44 5.24 12.43 -6.65
N ILE A 45 6.25 12.00 -7.43
CA ILE A 45 6.08 11.03 -8.52
C ILE A 45 7.06 9.88 -8.29
N MET A 46 6.53 8.70 -8.04
CA MET A 46 7.33 7.50 -7.83
C MET A 46 8.14 7.16 -9.08
N GLY A 47 9.40 6.77 -8.87
CA GLY A 47 10.26 6.34 -9.97
C GLY A 47 10.99 7.44 -10.74
N ILE A 48 10.66 8.72 -10.58
CA ILE A 48 11.40 9.80 -11.24
C ILE A 48 12.88 9.82 -10.81
N GLY A 49 13.18 9.65 -9.53
CA GLY A 49 14.54 9.66 -9.02
C GLY A 49 15.44 8.60 -9.65
N PRO A 50 15.06 7.32 -9.67
CA PRO A 50 15.79 6.28 -10.39
C PRO A 50 15.94 6.56 -11.88
N ILE A 51 14.91 7.04 -12.57
CA ILE A 51 15.00 7.41 -14.01
C ILE A 51 16.09 8.47 -14.22
N LEU A 52 16.09 9.53 -13.42
CA LEU A 52 17.06 10.62 -13.52
C LEU A 52 18.50 10.21 -13.12
N ARG A 53 18.65 9.05 -12.47
CA ARG A 53 19.94 8.45 -12.13
C ARG A 53 20.38 7.35 -13.11
N GLY A 54 19.63 7.12 -14.20
CA GLY A 54 19.95 6.13 -15.24
C GLY A 54 19.41 4.73 -15.00
N GLN A 55 18.61 4.51 -13.96
CA GLN A 55 17.91 3.25 -13.66
C GLN A 55 16.49 3.29 -14.23
N THR A 56 16.36 3.40 -15.53
CA THR A 56 15.09 3.65 -16.20
C THR A 56 14.09 2.53 -16.01
N LEU A 57 14.52 1.26 -16.01
CA LEU A 57 13.63 0.12 -15.83
C LEU A 57 12.95 0.14 -14.47
N ARG A 58 13.72 0.31 -13.40
CA ARG A 58 13.21 0.35 -12.04
C ARG A 58 12.27 1.54 -11.83
N GLY A 59 12.67 2.73 -12.30
CA GLY A 59 11.85 3.91 -12.18
C GLY A 59 10.54 3.82 -12.98
N LEU A 60 10.58 3.23 -14.18
CA LEU A 60 9.38 2.99 -14.99
C LEU A 60 8.40 2.04 -14.29
N MET A 61 8.89 0.98 -13.65
CA MET A 61 8.04 0.06 -12.88
C MET A 61 7.28 0.78 -11.76
N TYR A 62 7.97 1.63 -10.97
CA TYR A 62 7.31 2.42 -9.92
C TYR A 62 6.27 3.39 -10.49
N LEU A 63 6.60 4.06 -11.58
CA LEU A 63 5.71 5.02 -12.24
C LEU A 63 4.47 4.34 -12.83
N VAL A 64 4.62 3.18 -13.46
CA VAL A 64 3.49 2.39 -13.99
C VAL A 64 2.56 1.96 -12.84
N VAL A 65 3.10 1.47 -11.73
CA VAL A 65 2.30 1.09 -10.55
C VAL A 65 1.53 2.29 -10.01
N GLU A 66 2.15 3.45 -9.92
CA GLU A 66 1.51 4.69 -9.46
C GLU A 66 0.36 5.10 -10.38
N ILE A 67 0.59 5.14 -11.69
CA ILE A 67 -0.43 5.49 -12.69
C ILE A 67 -1.61 4.50 -12.63
N LEU A 68 -1.34 3.20 -12.60
CA LEU A 68 -2.37 2.17 -12.52
C LEU A 68 -3.19 2.29 -11.23
N PHE A 69 -2.53 2.63 -10.12
CA PHE A 69 -3.21 2.83 -8.85
C PHE A 69 -4.15 4.04 -8.88
N PHE A 70 -3.69 5.20 -9.36
CA PHE A 70 -4.54 6.39 -9.45
C PHE A 70 -5.67 6.21 -10.46
N TRP A 71 -5.42 5.50 -11.56
CA TRP A 71 -6.47 5.11 -12.48
C TRP A 71 -7.51 4.21 -11.80
N PHE A 72 -7.08 3.17 -11.09
CA PHE A 72 -7.96 2.29 -10.30
C PHE A 72 -8.76 3.08 -9.26
N LEU A 73 -8.11 3.98 -8.52
CA LEU A 73 -8.75 4.77 -7.49
C LEU A 73 -9.83 5.70 -8.08
N SER A 74 -9.55 6.35 -9.20
CA SER A 74 -10.52 7.26 -9.84
C SER A 74 -11.65 6.50 -10.54
N ALA A 75 -11.38 5.39 -11.21
CA ALA A 75 -12.36 4.63 -11.97
C ALA A 75 -13.25 3.74 -11.08
N PHE A 76 -12.70 3.20 -9.99
CA PHE A 76 -13.37 2.18 -9.20
C PHE A 76 -13.24 2.38 -7.68
N GLY A 77 -12.03 2.36 -7.13
CA GLY A 77 -11.78 2.24 -5.71
C GLY A 77 -12.28 3.43 -4.89
N GLY A 78 -12.12 4.67 -5.39
CA GLY A 78 -12.50 5.88 -4.69
C GLY A 78 -13.99 5.95 -4.36
N LYS A 79 -14.84 5.44 -5.25
CA LYS A 79 -16.28 5.35 -5.05
C LYS A 79 -16.64 4.50 -3.82
N TYR A 80 -15.98 3.38 -3.63
CA TYR A 80 -16.24 2.48 -2.51
C TYR A 80 -15.54 2.95 -1.23
N LEU A 81 -14.34 3.49 -1.35
CA LEU A 81 -13.59 4.03 -0.23
C LEU A 81 -14.33 5.22 0.43
N SER A 82 -14.91 6.13 -0.36
CA SER A 82 -15.66 7.28 0.17
C SER A 82 -16.93 6.87 0.92
N LYS A 83 -17.52 5.74 0.59
CA LYS A 83 -18.72 5.20 1.23
C LYS A 83 -18.44 4.19 2.34
N LEU A 84 -17.17 3.84 2.58
CA LEU A 84 -16.80 2.78 3.53
C LEU A 84 -17.24 3.11 4.96
N GLY A 85 -17.16 4.37 5.38
CA GLY A 85 -17.52 4.78 6.74
C GLY A 85 -19.03 4.77 7.04
N THR A 86 -19.88 4.84 6.00
CA THR A 86 -21.34 4.85 6.14
C THR A 86 -21.99 3.56 5.67
N LEU A 87 -21.22 2.69 4.98
CA LEU A 87 -21.71 1.50 4.27
C LEU A 87 -22.86 1.78 3.30
N GLY A 88 -22.93 3.01 2.80
CA GLY A 88 -23.95 3.49 1.89
C GLY A 88 -25.04 4.32 2.58
N THR A 89 -25.65 5.21 1.84
CA THR A 89 -26.69 6.13 2.33
C THR A 89 -28.00 6.02 1.58
N ILE A 90 -27.99 5.39 0.41
CA ILE A 90 -29.17 5.25 -0.45
C ILE A 90 -29.83 3.92 -0.20
N GLU A 91 -31.10 3.94 0.22
CA GLU A 91 -31.88 2.74 0.44
C GLU A 91 -32.52 2.23 -0.84
N THR A 92 -32.69 0.89 -0.93
CA THR A 92 -33.43 0.27 -2.01
C THR A 92 -34.91 0.54 -1.88
N THR A 93 -35.51 1.19 -2.87
CA THR A 93 -36.93 1.59 -2.84
C THR A 93 -37.72 0.86 -3.93
N LYS A 94 -38.87 0.34 -3.58
CA LYS A 94 -39.83 -0.25 -4.56
C LYS A 94 -40.77 0.86 -5.05
N LYS A 95 -40.65 1.27 -6.31
CA LYS A 95 -41.52 2.29 -6.93
C LYS A 95 -42.25 1.67 -8.12
N HIS A 96 -43.58 1.58 -8.05
CA HIS A 96 -44.45 1.10 -9.15
C HIS A 96 -43.87 -0.10 -9.92
N ARG A 97 -43.91 -1.31 -9.39
CA ARG A 97 -43.42 -2.57 -10.01
C ARG A 97 -41.95 -2.60 -10.39
N LYS A 98 -41.15 -1.54 -10.17
CA LYS A 98 -39.71 -1.51 -10.37
C LYS A 98 -39.00 -1.35 -9.05
N THR A 99 -38.01 -2.22 -8.79
CA THR A 99 -37.09 -2.07 -7.65
C THR A 99 -35.97 -1.14 -8.10
N VAL A 100 -35.85 0.00 -7.45
CA VAL A 100 -34.69 0.90 -7.61
C VAL A 100 -33.69 0.48 -6.53
N TYR A 101 -32.60 -0.14 -6.99
CA TYR A 101 -31.55 -0.59 -6.08
C TYR A 101 -30.75 0.60 -5.57
N GLY A 102 -30.61 0.67 -4.26
CA GLY A 102 -29.76 1.65 -3.57
C GLY A 102 -28.33 1.17 -3.44
N ASP A 103 -27.66 1.65 -2.41
CA ASP A 103 -26.30 1.24 -2.10
C ASP A 103 -26.28 -0.20 -1.54
N HIS A 104 -25.36 -1.01 -2.08
CA HIS A 104 -25.18 -2.38 -1.62
C HIS A 104 -24.06 -2.41 -0.56
N SER A 105 -24.44 -2.33 0.73
CA SER A 105 -23.51 -2.19 1.86
C SER A 105 -22.41 -3.26 1.90
N PHE A 106 -22.77 -4.51 1.57
CA PHE A 106 -21.82 -5.61 1.52
C PHE A 106 -20.73 -5.43 0.44
N LEU A 107 -21.11 -4.95 -0.75
CA LEU A 107 -20.14 -4.63 -1.81
C LEU A 107 -19.30 -3.42 -1.48
N ILE A 108 -19.89 -2.43 -0.80
CA ILE A 108 -19.15 -1.25 -0.32
C ILE A 108 -18.10 -1.68 0.71
N LEU A 109 -18.45 -2.52 1.66
CA LEU A 109 -17.51 -3.05 2.64
C LEU A 109 -16.40 -3.85 1.96
N LEU A 110 -16.75 -4.77 1.07
CA LEU A 110 -15.79 -5.63 0.36
C LEU A 110 -14.80 -4.83 -0.49
N PHE A 111 -15.32 -4.01 -1.41
CA PHE A 111 -14.48 -3.24 -2.33
C PHE A 111 -13.81 -2.04 -1.66
N GLY A 112 -14.44 -1.46 -0.65
CA GLY A 112 -13.83 -0.42 0.17
C GLY A 112 -12.62 -0.95 0.95
N LEU A 113 -12.76 -2.13 1.58
CA LEU A 113 -11.67 -2.80 2.29
C LEU A 113 -10.54 -3.20 1.33
N LEU A 114 -10.88 -3.76 0.17
CA LEU A 114 -9.89 -4.10 -0.86
C LEU A 114 -9.11 -2.85 -1.31
N THR A 115 -9.82 -1.75 -1.55
CA THR A 115 -9.20 -0.47 -1.91
C THR A 115 -8.29 0.05 -0.79
N LEU A 116 -8.70 -0.05 0.47
CA LEU A 116 -7.88 0.34 1.61
C LEU A 116 -6.56 -0.46 1.67
N ILE A 117 -6.63 -1.77 1.41
CA ILE A 117 -5.44 -2.62 1.34
C ILE A 117 -4.50 -2.17 0.22
N PHE A 118 -5.03 -1.83 -0.96
CA PHE A 118 -4.23 -1.30 -2.06
C PHE A 118 -3.60 0.06 -1.73
N VAL A 119 -4.30 0.93 -1.01
CA VAL A 119 -3.73 2.20 -0.51
C VAL A 119 -2.54 1.94 0.42
N VAL A 120 -2.69 1.03 1.38
CA VAL A 120 -1.60 0.65 2.30
C VAL A 120 -0.42 0.08 1.52
N PHE A 121 -0.67 -0.79 0.54
CA PHE A 121 0.36 -1.35 -0.34
C PHE A 121 1.10 -0.26 -1.12
N LEU A 122 0.40 0.72 -1.70
CA LEU A 122 1.02 1.85 -2.38
C LEU A 122 1.90 2.68 -1.43
N ILE A 123 1.44 2.94 -0.20
CA ILE A 123 2.22 3.67 0.80
C ILE A 123 3.53 2.93 1.11
N ILE A 124 3.48 1.59 1.19
CA ILE A 124 4.68 0.77 1.41
C ILE A 124 5.63 0.90 0.22
N LEU A 125 5.14 0.79 -1.02
CA LEU A 125 5.95 0.93 -2.23
C LEU A 125 6.54 2.35 -2.35
N TRP A 126 5.74 3.39 -2.09
CA TRP A 126 6.20 4.77 -2.06
C TRP A 126 7.36 4.97 -1.09
N ARG A 127 7.21 4.41 0.10
CA ARG A 127 8.26 4.46 1.10
C ARG A 127 9.52 3.71 0.67
N MET A 128 9.38 2.53 0.06
CA MET A 128 10.52 1.77 -0.49
C MET A 128 11.24 2.59 -1.55
N ASN A 129 10.50 3.21 -2.48
CA ASN A 129 11.04 4.10 -3.50
C ASN A 129 11.86 5.25 -2.90
N ILE A 130 11.35 5.94 -1.86
CA ILE A 130 12.06 7.04 -1.20
C ILE A 130 13.37 6.55 -0.55
N ARG A 131 13.32 5.44 0.18
CA ARG A 131 14.51 4.88 0.85
C ARG A 131 15.57 4.44 -0.16
N GLU A 132 15.16 3.84 -1.27
CA GLU A 132 16.09 3.46 -2.35
C GLU A 132 16.73 4.69 -2.97
N ASN A 133 15.95 5.72 -3.30
CA ASN A 133 16.47 6.97 -3.83
C ASN A 133 17.52 7.61 -2.90
N ARG A 134 17.28 7.60 -1.60
CA ARG A 134 18.26 8.14 -0.63
C ARG A 134 19.52 7.29 -0.58
N ARG A 135 19.40 5.97 -0.62
CA ARG A 135 20.57 5.08 -0.67
C ARG A 135 21.41 5.30 -1.94
N GLU A 136 20.77 5.46 -3.06
CA GLU A 136 21.42 5.73 -4.35
C GLU A 136 22.15 7.09 -4.34
N GLU A 137 21.50 8.12 -3.80
CA GLU A 137 22.12 9.43 -3.62
C GLU A 137 23.39 9.35 -2.78
N LEU A 138 23.33 8.67 -1.63
CA LEU A 138 24.47 8.49 -0.74
C LEU A 138 25.57 7.65 -1.38
N ALA A 139 25.21 6.62 -2.16
CA ALA A 139 26.17 5.81 -2.90
C ALA A 139 26.93 6.63 -3.96
N LEU A 140 26.21 7.49 -4.71
CA LEU A 140 26.82 8.40 -5.68
C LEU A 140 27.75 9.42 -5.02
N LYS A 141 27.35 9.98 -3.86
CA LYS A 141 28.22 10.88 -3.07
C LYS A 141 29.52 10.19 -2.59
N GLN A 142 29.47 8.86 -2.41
CA GLN A 142 30.64 8.05 -2.07
C GLN A 142 31.45 7.58 -3.33
N GLY A 143 31.11 8.05 -4.52
CA GLY A 143 31.78 7.64 -5.75
C GLY A 143 31.45 6.23 -6.24
N LYS A 144 30.44 5.57 -5.67
CA LYS A 144 30.00 4.24 -6.09
C LYS A 144 29.16 4.34 -7.37
N LYS A 145 29.37 3.42 -8.31
CA LYS A 145 28.53 3.29 -9.50
C LYS A 145 27.21 2.60 -9.12
N LEU A 146 26.10 3.14 -9.62
CA LEU A 146 24.80 2.49 -9.48
C LEU A 146 24.68 1.30 -10.45
N PRO A 147 23.92 0.26 -10.06
CA PRO A 147 23.59 -0.83 -10.98
C PRO A 147 22.80 -0.29 -12.17
N GLY A 148 23.13 -0.74 -13.36
CA GLY A 148 22.41 -0.35 -14.57
C GLY A 148 21.21 -1.27 -14.84
N ASN A 149 20.36 -0.88 -15.80
CA ASN A 149 19.13 -1.61 -16.15
C ASN A 149 19.31 -3.13 -16.39
N LYS A 150 20.46 -3.54 -16.99
CA LYS A 150 20.77 -4.96 -17.19
C LYS A 150 21.00 -5.69 -15.86
N ALA A 151 21.67 -5.04 -14.91
CA ALA A 151 21.89 -5.60 -13.59
C ALA A 151 20.59 -5.67 -12.78
N ASP A 152 19.71 -4.66 -12.89
CA ASP A 152 18.40 -4.67 -12.25
C ASP A 152 17.53 -5.81 -12.79
N PHE A 153 17.48 -6.00 -14.11
CA PHE A 153 16.72 -7.09 -14.72
C PHE A 153 17.28 -8.46 -14.31
N HIS A 154 18.59 -8.63 -14.35
CA HIS A 154 19.25 -9.87 -13.92
C HIS A 154 19.02 -10.16 -12.43
N SER A 155 18.98 -9.11 -11.59
CA SER A 155 18.75 -9.30 -10.16
C SER A 155 17.34 -9.80 -9.84
N LEU A 156 16.33 -9.50 -10.65
CA LEU A 156 14.97 -10.01 -10.49
C LEU A 156 14.86 -11.50 -10.80
N PHE A 157 15.62 -11.97 -11.81
CA PHE A 157 15.52 -13.34 -12.31
C PHE A 157 16.63 -14.27 -11.79
N ASP A 158 17.68 -13.74 -11.18
CA ASP A 158 18.81 -14.52 -10.68
C ASP A 158 19.02 -14.32 -9.17
N SER A 159 19.46 -13.13 -8.76
CA SER A 159 19.82 -12.89 -7.35
C SER A 159 18.62 -12.84 -6.39
N ASN A 160 17.44 -12.50 -6.87
CA ASN A 160 16.19 -12.46 -6.09
C ASN A 160 15.12 -13.40 -6.67
N PHE A 161 15.55 -14.41 -7.45
CA PHE A 161 14.62 -15.37 -8.06
C PHE A 161 13.73 -16.05 -7.02
N ASP A 162 14.28 -16.47 -5.90
CA ASP A 162 13.53 -17.08 -4.81
C ASP A 162 12.41 -16.19 -4.30
N LYS A 163 12.68 -14.89 -4.13
CA LYS A 163 11.70 -13.90 -3.67
C LYS A 163 10.63 -13.64 -4.72
N THR A 164 11.03 -13.54 -5.98
CA THR A 164 10.12 -13.32 -7.11
C THR A 164 9.22 -14.53 -7.32
N LEU A 165 9.78 -15.75 -7.24
CA LEU A 165 9.02 -16.99 -7.34
C LEU A 165 8.04 -17.15 -6.18
N LEU A 166 8.47 -16.84 -4.95
CA LEU A 166 7.63 -16.94 -3.75
C LEU A 166 6.55 -15.85 -3.69
N ALA A 167 6.74 -14.71 -4.35
CA ALA A 167 5.78 -13.61 -4.34
C ALA A 167 4.40 -14.03 -4.87
N LEU A 168 4.34 -14.85 -5.92
CA LEU A 168 3.09 -15.31 -6.52
C LEU A 168 2.25 -16.15 -5.56
N PRO A 169 2.75 -17.27 -4.97
CA PRO A 169 1.97 -18.05 -4.02
C PRO A 169 1.64 -17.27 -2.74
N VAL A 170 2.55 -16.44 -2.21
CA VAL A 170 2.28 -15.60 -1.03
C VAL A 170 1.16 -14.60 -1.32
N THR A 171 1.16 -13.96 -2.49
CA THR A 171 0.06 -13.06 -2.92
C THR A 171 -1.25 -13.85 -3.05
N GLY A 172 -1.21 -15.07 -3.58
CA GLY A 172 -2.39 -15.94 -3.66
C GLY A 172 -2.96 -16.27 -2.28
N VAL A 173 -2.14 -16.71 -1.33
CA VAL A 173 -2.57 -16.96 0.06
C VAL A 173 -3.14 -15.69 0.69
N PHE A 174 -2.51 -14.56 0.51
CA PHE A 174 -3.02 -13.29 1.02
C PHE A 174 -4.39 -12.96 0.44
N ALA A 175 -4.54 -13.04 -0.89
CA ALA A 175 -5.79 -12.68 -1.57
C ALA A 175 -6.94 -13.64 -1.23
N PHE A 176 -6.69 -14.95 -1.14
CA PHE A 176 -7.74 -15.95 -0.98
C PHE A 176 -7.97 -16.38 0.49
N THR A 177 -7.06 -16.09 1.40
CA THR A 177 -7.19 -16.48 2.80
C THR A 177 -7.30 -15.26 3.71
N VAL A 178 -6.31 -14.36 3.68
CA VAL A 178 -6.23 -13.25 4.62
C VAL A 178 -7.33 -12.21 4.36
N LEU A 179 -7.55 -11.86 3.10
CA LEU A 179 -8.55 -10.84 2.73
C LEU A 179 -9.98 -11.28 3.11
N PRO A 180 -10.47 -12.50 2.81
CA PRO A 180 -11.77 -12.97 3.28
C PRO A 180 -11.89 -13.00 4.81
N ILE A 181 -10.84 -13.37 5.55
CA ILE A 181 -10.84 -13.36 7.01
C ILE A 181 -11.04 -11.94 7.54
N ILE A 182 -10.27 -10.97 7.04
CA ILE A 182 -10.42 -9.55 7.41
C ILE A 182 -11.83 -9.07 7.10
N PHE A 183 -12.36 -9.43 5.93
CA PHE A 183 -13.71 -9.08 5.52
C PHE A 183 -14.76 -9.65 6.49
N MET A 184 -14.67 -10.92 6.86
CA MET A 184 -15.58 -11.54 7.83
C MET A 184 -15.49 -10.91 9.21
N ILE A 185 -14.30 -10.53 9.67
CA ILE A 185 -14.11 -9.77 10.89
C ILE A 185 -14.84 -8.42 10.80
N CYS A 186 -14.70 -7.70 9.68
CA CYS A 186 -15.40 -6.43 9.48
C CYS A 186 -16.94 -6.61 9.48
N VAL A 187 -17.46 -7.67 8.85
CA VAL A 187 -18.88 -7.99 8.86
C VAL A 187 -19.38 -8.23 10.29
N ALA A 188 -18.58 -8.86 11.16
CA ALA A 188 -18.96 -9.09 12.56
C ALA A 188 -19.17 -7.81 13.39
N PHE A 189 -18.63 -6.68 12.95
CA PHE A 189 -18.85 -5.36 13.55
C PHE A 189 -20.05 -4.61 12.95
N THR A 190 -20.80 -5.23 12.04
CA THR A 190 -22.02 -4.66 11.45
C THR A 190 -23.25 -5.30 12.09
N ASN A 191 -24.43 -4.78 11.77
CA ASN A 191 -25.71 -5.36 12.20
C ASN A 191 -26.18 -6.51 11.30
N TYR A 192 -25.26 -7.23 10.66
CA TYR A 192 -25.59 -8.35 9.76
C TYR A 192 -26.20 -9.50 10.55
N ASP A 193 -27.46 -9.82 10.25
CA ASP A 193 -28.23 -10.93 10.84
C ASP A 193 -29.21 -11.53 9.82
N ALA A 194 -30.07 -12.43 10.26
CA ALA A 194 -31.08 -13.08 9.42
C ALA A 194 -32.07 -12.09 8.76
N THR A 195 -32.29 -10.92 9.39
CA THR A 195 -33.22 -9.88 8.94
C THR A 195 -32.54 -8.76 8.17
N HIS A 196 -31.24 -8.54 8.41
CA HIS A 196 -30.41 -7.51 7.79
C HIS A 196 -29.39 -8.12 6.83
N GLN A 197 -29.88 -8.86 5.82
CA GLN A 197 -29.05 -9.45 4.78
C GLN A 197 -28.86 -8.48 3.60
N ALA A 198 -27.75 -8.64 2.88
CA ALA A 198 -27.53 -7.90 1.63
C ALA A 198 -28.68 -8.16 0.63
N PRO A 199 -29.16 -7.12 -0.09
CA PRO A 199 -28.61 -5.77 -0.25
C PRO A 199 -29.12 -4.74 0.74
N THR A 200 -29.55 -5.11 1.94
CA THR A 200 -30.02 -4.18 2.95
C THR A 200 -28.85 -3.32 3.47
N LYS A 201 -29.19 -2.16 3.99
CA LYS A 201 -28.23 -1.25 4.60
C LYS A 201 -27.69 -1.86 5.89
N LEU A 202 -26.38 -2.08 5.96
CA LEU A 202 -25.69 -2.46 7.19
C LEU A 202 -25.27 -1.19 7.94
N PHE A 203 -25.25 -1.28 9.27
CA PHE A 203 -24.76 -0.23 10.15
C PHE A 203 -23.55 -0.75 10.92
N THR A 204 -22.64 0.15 11.26
CA THR A 204 -21.48 -0.13 12.13
C THR A 204 -21.78 0.31 13.55
#